data_eec16e4e733780eaf713f93087451d66
#
_entry.id   eec16e4e733780eaf713f93087451d66
#
_cell.length_a   1.000
_cell.length_b   1.000
_cell.length_c   1.000
_cell.angle_alpha   90.00
_cell.angle_beta   90.00
_cell.angle_gamma   90.00
#
_symmetry.space_group_name_H-M   'P 1'
#
loop_
_entity.id
_entity.type
_entity.pdbx_description
1 polymer ?
#
loop_
_entity_poly.entity_id
_entity_poly.type
_entity_poly.pdbx_seq_one_letter_code
_entity_poly.pdbx_strand_id
1 'polypeptide(L)'
;TGGKCRTEWIGRYAFDTGPSLLTLPAVYRDFFQRTGEVMGRVVELEEVNPSFDYRFHDGKSVQFANLSRKKTLEAISQSLGDVSAAEWERVMLRAEAMWDVSREPFVESELKSPISLLKRPRVLRDLATIAPWKSLRGLKIESPYLSKIMDRYATYSGSDPRSAPAVLSTIAFVEEAFGAWHIKGGIGTLSEKITQRCE
;
A
#
# COMPACT_ATOMS: atom_id res chain seq x y z
N THR A 1 19.31 13.74 -7.75
CA THR A 1 18.03 13.43 -8.40
C THR A 1 17.24 12.49 -7.51
N GLY A 2 16.19 11.81 -8.00
CA GLY A 2 15.42 10.85 -7.19
C GLY A 2 14.24 11.45 -6.41
N GLY A 3 14.17 12.76 -6.27
CA GLY A 3 13.06 13.44 -5.60
C GLY A 3 12.86 12.96 -4.16
N LYS A 4 11.67 12.41 -3.85
CA LYS A 4 11.35 11.85 -2.53
C LYS A 4 11.98 10.48 -2.26
N CYS A 5 12.42 9.75 -3.29
CA CYS A 5 13.21 8.51 -3.14
C CYS A 5 14.68 8.87 -2.90
N ARG A 6 14.97 9.38 -1.71
CA ARG A 6 16.30 9.86 -1.33
C ARG A 6 16.64 9.43 0.08
N THR A 7 17.88 8.99 0.26
CA THR A 7 18.47 8.72 1.58
C THR A 7 19.49 9.82 1.87
N GLU A 8 19.40 10.45 3.03
CA GLU A 8 20.36 11.45 3.51
C GLU A 8 21.19 10.87 4.66
N TRP A 9 22.48 11.26 4.68
CA TRP A 9 23.39 10.85 5.73
C TRP A 9 23.64 12.00 6.70
N ILE A 10 23.41 11.71 7.98
CA ILE A 10 23.75 12.62 9.07
C ILE A 10 24.78 11.93 9.95
N GLY A 11 26.04 12.31 9.77
CA GLY A 11 27.16 11.58 10.34
C GLY A 11 27.24 10.15 9.78
N ARG A 12 27.10 9.13 10.64
CA ARG A 12 27.11 7.71 10.24
C ARG A 12 25.69 7.10 10.05
N TYR A 13 24.67 7.88 10.19
CA TYR A 13 23.29 7.41 10.13
C TYR A 13 22.65 7.77 8.79
N ALA A 14 21.98 6.79 8.18
CA ALA A 14 21.22 6.96 6.94
C ALA A 14 19.73 7.17 7.27
N PHE A 15 19.11 8.17 6.66
CA PHE A 15 17.69 8.48 6.84
C PHE A 15 17.01 8.58 5.48
N ASP A 16 15.98 7.78 5.28
CA ASP A 16 15.09 7.94 4.14
C ASP A 16 14.21 9.17 4.38
N THR A 17 14.30 10.17 3.48
CA THR A 17 13.62 11.47 3.64
C THR A 17 12.23 11.51 2.99
N GLY A 18 11.77 10.37 2.51
CA GLY A 18 10.46 10.16 1.92
C GLY A 18 9.91 8.80 2.28
N PRO A 19 9.49 7.96 1.31
CA PRO A 19 9.08 6.59 1.59
C PRO A 19 10.28 5.78 2.10
N SER A 20 10.05 4.95 3.12
CA SER A 20 11.07 4.03 3.67
C SER A 20 10.78 2.57 3.31
N LEU A 21 9.59 2.29 2.79
CA LEU A 21 9.17 0.96 2.40
C LEU A 21 8.80 0.93 0.92
N LEU A 22 9.17 -0.18 0.28
CA LEU A 22 8.73 -0.53 -1.06
C LEU A 22 7.57 -1.53 -0.96
N THR A 23 6.47 -1.25 -1.65
CA THR A 23 5.33 -2.17 -1.72
C THR A 23 5.17 -2.72 -3.14
N LEU A 24 5.00 -2.97 -4.00
CA LEU A 24 4.89 -3.45 -5.38
C LEU A 24 6.25 -3.71 -6.04
N PRO A 25 7.10 -4.60 -5.49
CA PRO A 25 8.43 -4.84 -6.06
C PRO A 25 8.39 -5.38 -7.49
N ALA A 26 7.27 -5.99 -7.90
CA ALA A 26 7.07 -6.52 -9.25
C ALA A 26 7.21 -5.45 -10.34
N VAL A 27 6.77 -4.22 -10.08
CA VAL A 27 6.87 -3.09 -11.03
C VAL A 27 8.34 -2.78 -11.34
N TYR A 28 9.17 -2.75 -10.32
CA TYR A 28 10.60 -2.48 -10.47
C TYR A 28 11.35 -3.68 -11.06
N ARG A 29 10.95 -4.92 -10.70
CA ARG A 29 11.49 -6.13 -11.33
C ARG A 29 11.23 -6.14 -12.83
N ASP A 30 10.02 -5.76 -13.25
CA ASP A 30 9.67 -5.66 -14.68
C ASP A 30 10.52 -4.58 -15.39
N PHE A 31 10.71 -3.41 -14.78
CA PHE A 31 11.57 -2.36 -15.32
C PHE A 31 13.01 -2.86 -15.54
N PHE A 32 13.63 -3.45 -14.52
CA PHE A 32 15.00 -3.96 -14.64
C PHE A 32 15.11 -5.06 -15.69
N GLN A 33 14.16 -5.99 -15.71
CA GLN A 33 14.13 -7.08 -16.68
C GLN A 33 14.01 -6.56 -18.12
N ARG A 34 13.12 -5.61 -18.38
CA ARG A 34 12.97 -4.98 -19.70
C ARG A 34 14.18 -4.17 -20.15
N THR A 35 14.97 -3.68 -19.21
CA THR A 35 16.23 -2.98 -19.50
C THR A 35 17.45 -3.89 -19.49
N GLY A 36 17.27 -5.23 -19.42
CA GLY A 36 18.34 -6.22 -19.57
C GLY A 36 19.13 -6.51 -18.30
N GLU A 37 18.54 -6.25 -17.10
CA GLU A 37 19.16 -6.54 -15.81
C GLU A 37 18.22 -7.30 -14.88
N VAL A 38 18.77 -8.05 -13.94
CA VAL A 38 18.00 -8.70 -12.88
C VAL A 38 18.03 -7.84 -11.62
N MET A 39 16.89 -7.29 -11.20
CA MET A 39 16.79 -6.40 -10.05
C MET A 39 17.54 -6.91 -8.82
N GLY A 40 17.39 -8.21 -8.49
CA GLY A 40 18.02 -8.81 -7.31
C GLY A 40 19.54 -8.85 -7.32
N ARG A 41 20.20 -8.52 -8.45
CA ARG A 41 21.66 -8.38 -8.53
C ARG A 41 22.14 -6.99 -8.16
N VAL A 42 21.26 -5.99 -8.24
CA VAL A 42 21.61 -4.57 -8.07
C VAL A 42 20.88 -3.89 -6.92
N VAL A 43 19.72 -4.42 -6.54
CA VAL A 43 18.90 -3.93 -5.42
C VAL A 43 18.52 -5.12 -4.54
N GLU A 44 19.01 -5.12 -3.30
CA GLU A 44 18.68 -6.13 -2.30
C GLU A 44 17.44 -5.68 -1.51
N LEU A 45 16.41 -6.54 -1.49
CA LEU A 45 15.17 -6.33 -0.73
C LEU A 45 15.19 -7.17 0.53
N GLU A 46 14.92 -6.55 1.66
CA GLU A 46 14.77 -7.17 2.97
C GLU A 46 13.29 -7.16 3.36
N GLU A 47 12.77 -8.32 3.75
CA GLU A 47 11.38 -8.42 4.22
C GLU A 47 11.22 -7.73 5.58
N VAL A 48 10.22 -6.86 5.70
CA VAL A 48 9.88 -6.22 6.98
C VAL A 48 8.74 -6.98 7.64
N ASN A 49 9.05 -7.71 8.72
CA ASN A 49 8.05 -8.48 9.44
C ASN A 49 8.21 -8.30 10.97
N PRO A 50 7.18 -7.81 11.69
CA PRO A 50 5.87 -7.39 11.18
C PRO A 50 5.99 -6.17 10.26
N SER A 51 5.09 -6.08 9.27
CA SER A 51 5.03 -4.92 8.36
C SER A 51 4.63 -3.63 9.08
N PHE A 52 3.78 -3.75 10.09
CA PHE A 52 3.35 -2.65 10.96
C PHE A 52 3.18 -3.11 12.41
N ASP A 53 3.58 -2.25 13.35
CA ASP A 53 3.33 -2.38 14.79
C ASP A 53 2.52 -1.17 15.25
N TYR A 54 1.20 -1.36 15.41
CA TYR A 54 0.29 -0.31 15.87
C TYR A 54 0.19 -0.35 17.39
N ARG A 55 0.47 0.80 18.02
CA ARG A 55 0.36 0.99 19.47
C ARG A 55 -0.64 2.09 19.77
N PHE A 56 -1.58 1.81 20.65
CA PHE A 56 -2.65 2.72 21.01
C PHE A 56 -2.41 3.33 22.38
N HIS A 57 -3.02 4.49 22.63
CA HIS A 57 -2.81 5.26 23.86
C HIS A 57 -3.29 4.54 25.14
N ASP A 58 -4.19 3.57 25.01
CA ASP A 58 -4.72 2.73 26.09
C ASP A 58 -3.86 1.49 26.38
N GLY A 59 -2.68 1.40 25.77
CA GLY A 59 -1.74 0.30 25.94
C GLY A 59 -1.99 -0.92 25.06
N LYS A 60 -3.08 -0.96 24.29
CA LYS A 60 -3.30 -2.02 23.30
C LYS A 60 -2.32 -1.89 22.13
N SER A 61 -1.96 -3.02 21.56
CA SER A 61 -1.14 -3.07 20.34
C SER A 61 -1.60 -4.19 19.42
N VAL A 62 -1.34 -4.02 18.13
CA VAL A 62 -1.56 -5.07 17.13
C VAL A 62 -0.47 -5.01 16.07
N GLN A 63 0.07 -6.16 15.74
CA GLN A 63 1.08 -6.31 14.70
C GLN A 63 0.46 -6.92 13.45
N PHE A 64 0.73 -6.30 12.31
CA PHE A 64 0.33 -6.83 11.02
C PHE A 64 1.50 -7.63 10.43
N ALA A 65 1.24 -8.90 10.17
CA ALA A 65 2.23 -9.77 9.56
C ALA A 65 2.46 -9.40 8.10
N ASN A 66 3.70 -9.47 7.65
CA ASN A 66 3.99 -9.29 6.24
C ASN A 66 3.52 -10.50 5.43
N LEU A 67 2.94 -10.28 4.25
CA LEU A 67 2.51 -11.31 3.28
C LEU A 67 1.56 -12.38 3.87
N SER A 68 0.87 -12.10 4.97
CA SER A 68 0.02 -13.10 5.61
C SER A 68 -1.23 -12.51 6.25
N ARG A 69 -2.32 -12.43 5.47
CA ARG A 69 -3.65 -12.07 5.99
C ARG A 69 -4.06 -12.93 7.19
N LYS A 70 -3.81 -14.24 7.11
CA LYS A 70 -4.15 -15.16 8.20
C LYS A 70 -3.50 -14.75 9.53
N LYS A 71 -2.18 -14.53 9.55
CA LYS A 71 -1.45 -14.12 10.77
C LYS A 71 -1.88 -12.73 11.25
N THR A 72 -2.20 -11.81 10.33
CA THR A 72 -2.73 -10.49 10.68
C THR A 72 -4.10 -10.62 11.35
N LEU A 73 -5.01 -11.45 10.82
CA LEU A 73 -6.32 -11.70 11.43
C LEU A 73 -6.19 -12.38 12.80
N GLU A 74 -5.28 -13.35 12.96
CA GLU A 74 -4.99 -13.97 14.24
C GLU A 74 -4.48 -12.94 15.27
N ALA A 75 -3.59 -12.04 14.89
CA ALA A 75 -3.08 -10.97 15.76
C ALA A 75 -4.19 -9.96 16.14
N ILE A 76 -5.06 -9.62 15.20
CA ILE A 76 -6.23 -8.75 15.46
C ILE A 76 -7.19 -9.44 16.44
N SER A 77 -7.52 -10.72 16.20
CA SER A 77 -8.39 -11.50 17.08
C SER A 77 -7.85 -11.54 18.51
N GLN A 78 -6.57 -11.84 18.68
CA GLN A 78 -5.91 -11.90 20.00
C GLN A 78 -5.89 -10.54 20.72
N SER A 79 -5.67 -9.45 19.99
CA SER A 79 -5.48 -8.11 20.59
C SER A 79 -6.79 -7.33 20.72
N LEU A 80 -7.70 -7.44 19.76
CA LEU A 80 -8.90 -6.62 19.61
C LEU A 80 -10.21 -7.43 19.58
N GLY A 81 -10.13 -8.76 19.56
CA GLY A 81 -11.25 -9.69 19.52
C GLY A 81 -11.70 -10.14 18.14
N ASP A 82 -12.40 -11.27 18.08
CA ASP A 82 -12.81 -11.95 16.84
C ASP A 82 -13.72 -11.09 15.95
N VAL A 83 -14.59 -10.27 16.56
CA VAL A 83 -15.44 -9.33 15.82
C VAL A 83 -14.60 -8.33 15.01
N SER A 84 -13.51 -7.81 15.60
CA SER A 84 -12.60 -6.91 14.92
C SER A 84 -11.85 -7.64 13.80
N ALA A 85 -11.43 -8.89 14.00
CA ALA A 85 -10.79 -9.69 12.96
C ALA A 85 -11.70 -9.92 11.75
N ALA A 86 -12.93 -10.33 11.99
CA ALA A 86 -13.95 -10.51 10.93
C ALA A 86 -14.28 -9.19 10.20
N GLU A 87 -14.28 -8.08 10.93
CA GLU A 87 -14.48 -6.76 10.34
C GLU A 87 -13.33 -6.37 9.41
N TRP A 88 -12.07 -6.61 9.84
CA TRP A 88 -10.89 -6.34 9.02
C TRP A 88 -10.89 -7.21 7.77
N GLU A 89 -11.19 -8.50 7.89
CA GLU A 89 -11.30 -9.41 6.75
C GLU A 89 -12.33 -8.91 5.72
N ARG A 90 -13.51 -8.51 6.17
CA ARG A 90 -14.55 -7.92 5.30
C ARG A 90 -14.05 -6.69 4.55
N VAL A 91 -13.29 -5.82 5.23
CA VAL A 91 -12.74 -4.60 4.63
C VAL A 91 -11.64 -4.95 3.62
N MET A 92 -10.77 -5.91 3.92
CA MET A 92 -9.72 -6.35 3.00
C MET A 92 -10.28 -7.04 1.75
N LEU A 93 -11.31 -7.87 1.87
CA LEU A 93 -12.01 -8.45 0.72
C LEU A 93 -12.65 -7.36 -0.17
N ARG A 94 -13.18 -6.31 0.45
CA ARG A 94 -13.71 -5.16 -0.28
C ARG A 94 -12.60 -4.37 -0.99
N ALA A 95 -11.47 -4.15 -0.32
CA ALA A 95 -10.32 -3.47 -0.88
C ALA A 95 -9.70 -4.25 -2.05
N GLU A 96 -9.61 -5.59 -1.92
CA GLU A 96 -9.19 -6.50 -2.99
C GLU A 96 -10.08 -6.36 -4.25
N ALA A 97 -11.40 -6.43 -4.07
CA ALA A 97 -12.34 -6.23 -5.18
C ALA A 97 -12.20 -4.83 -5.85
N MET A 98 -11.93 -3.79 -5.05
CA MET A 98 -11.66 -2.45 -5.58
C MET A 98 -10.32 -2.42 -6.35
N TRP A 99 -9.29 -3.10 -5.84
CA TRP A 99 -7.99 -3.21 -6.51
C TRP A 99 -8.13 -3.89 -7.86
N ASP A 100 -8.82 -5.03 -7.94
CA ASP A 100 -8.99 -5.81 -9.16
C ASP A 100 -9.60 -5.00 -10.31
N VAL A 101 -10.54 -4.11 -9.99
CA VAL A 101 -11.18 -3.27 -11.02
C VAL A 101 -10.45 -1.95 -11.29
N SER A 102 -9.64 -1.47 -10.35
CA SER A 102 -8.93 -0.19 -10.49
C SER A 102 -7.50 -0.33 -11.00
N ARG A 103 -6.87 -1.49 -10.79
CA ARG A 103 -5.46 -1.71 -11.13
C ARG A 103 -5.15 -1.40 -12.59
N GLU A 104 -5.87 -2.04 -13.52
CA GLU A 104 -5.60 -1.88 -14.95
C GLU A 104 -5.83 -0.44 -15.44
N PRO A 105 -6.98 0.22 -15.15
CA PRO A 105 -7.22 1.56 -15.70
C PRO A 105 -6.43 2.69 -15.05
N PHE A 106 -6.00 2.54 -13.79
CA PHE A 106 -5.38 3.63 -13.03
C PHE A 106 -3.90 3.41 -12.70
N VAL A 107 -3.43 2.15 -12.74
CA VAL A 107 -2.05 1.80 -12.36
C VAL A 107 -1.25 1.26 -13.53
N GLU A 108 -1.84 0.41 -14.36
CA GLU A 108 -1.13 -0.31 -15.44
C GLU A 108 -1.34 0.30 -16.84
N SER A 109 -2.25 1.27 -16.99
CA SER A 109 -2.52 1.90 -18.28
C SER A 109 -2.36 3.41 -18.24
N GLU A 110 -2.09 3.98 -19.43
CA GLU A 110 -2.05 5.44 -19.58
C GLU A 110 -3.45 6.02 -19.39
N LEU A 111 -3.60 6.96 -18.47
CA LEU A 111 -4.84 7.69 -18.23
C LEU A 111 -5.03 8.78 -19.29
N LYS A 112 -5.54 8.43 -20.48
CA LYS A 112 -5.71 9.38 -21.59
C LYS A 112 -6.85 10.37 -21.40
N SER A 113 -7.97 9.91 -20.84
CA SER A 113 -9.17 10.75 -20.61
C SER A 113 -10.17 10.02 -19.71
N PRO A 114 -10.91 10.74 -18.83
CA PRO A 114 -12.05 10.16 -18.12
C PRO A 114 -13.10 9.52 -19.05
N ILE A 115 -13.25 10.05 -20.28
CA ILE A 115 -14.18 9.54 -21.28
C ILE A 115 -13.75 8.13 -21.75
N SER A 116 -12.45 7.82 -21.74
CA SER A 116 -11.96 6.48 -22.09
C SER A 116 -12.44 5.39 -21.12
N LEU A 117 -12.69 5.74 -19.88
CA LEU A 117 -13.24 4.84 -18.87
C LEU A 117 -14.70 4.48 -19.18
N LEU A 118 -15.48 5.41 -19.77
CA LEU A 118 -16.87 5.17 -20.15
C LEU A 118 -17.03 4.19 -21.31
N LYS A 119 -15.99 3.95 -22.10
CA LYS A 119 -16.00 2.99 -23.21
C LYS A 119 -15.80 1.55 -22.75
N ARG A 120 -15.55 1.30 -21.46
CA ARG A 120 -15.35 -0.05 -20.94
C ARG A 120 -16.69 -0.79 -20.81
N PRO A 121 -16.78 -2.06 -21.27
CA PRO A 121 -18.03 -2.81 -21.29
C PRO A 121 -18.69 -3.02 -19.91
N ARG A 122 -17.89 -2.90 -18.85
CA ARG A 122 -18.31 -3.16 -17.45
C ARG A 122 -18.25 -1.93 -16.56
N VAL A 123 -18.20 -0.72 -17.16
CA VAL A 123 -18.01 0.54 -16.43
C VAL A 123 -18.96 0.73 -15.24
N LEU A 124 -20.25 0.39 -15.39
CA LEU A 124 -21.24 0.55 -14.32
C LEU A 124 -20.93 -0.37 -13.12
N ARG A 125 -20.52 -1.61 -13.40
CA ARG A 125 -20.13 -2.56 -12.36
C ARG A 125 -18.84 -2.11 -11.68
N ASP A 126 -17.86 -1.66 -12.43
CA ASP A 126 -16.59 -1.18 -11.94
C ASP A 126 -16.78 0.07 -11.06
N LEU A 127 -17.62 1.02 -11.50
CA LEU A 127 -18.00 2.19 -10.69
C LEU A 127 -18.74 1.80 -9.40
N ALA A 128 -19.65 0.81 -9.46
CA ALA A 128 -20.33 0.31 -8.28
C ALA A 128 -19.35 -0.36 -7.28
N THR A 129 -18.34 -1.05 -7.80
CA THR A 129 -17.29 -1.69 -6.99
C THR A 129 -16.37 -0.66 -6.36
N ILE A 130 -15.83 0.28 -7.13
CA ILE A 130 -14.96 1.36 -6.64
C ILE A 130 -15.72 2.29 -5.70
N ALA A 131 -17.03 2.49 -5.97
CA ALA A 131 -17.90 3.37 -5.21
C ALA A 131 -17.26 4.75 -4.93
N PRO A 132 -16.94 5.56 -5.96
CA PRO A 132 -16.18 6.80 -5.81
C PRO A 132 -16.89 7.85 -4.94
N TRP A 133 -18.20 7.67 -4.71
CA TRP A 133 -19.00 8.50 -3.80
C TRP A 133 -18.90 8.11 -2.33
N LYS A 134 -18.21 7.00 -1.99
CA LYS A 134 -17.98 6.59 -0.60
C LYS A 134 -16.61 7.07 -0.14
N SER A 135 -16.56 7.53 1.11
CA SER A 135 -15.31 7.84 1.78
C SER A 135 -14.72 6.62 2.52
N LEU A 136 -13.51 6.73 3.03
CA LEU A 136 -12.90 5.71 3.91
C LEU A 136 -13.80 5.42 5.11
N ARG A 137 -14.38 6.46 5.73
CA ARG A 137 -15.36 6.30 6.82
C ARG A 137 -16.65 5.61 6.35
N GLY A 138 -16.98 5.70 5.06
CA GLY A 138 -18.08 4.98 4.44
C GLY A 138 -17.89 3.46 4.36
N LEU A 139 -16.71 2.92 4.69
CA LEU A 139 -16.47 1.48 4.87
C LEU A 139 -17.09 0.93 6.16
N LYS A 140 -17.55 1.82 7.07
CA LYS A 140 -18.25 1.51 8.31
C LYS A 140 -17.47 0.50 9.16
N ILE A 141 -16.27 0.88 9.59
CA ILE A 141 -15.46 0.14 10.54
C ILE A 141 -15.89 0.56 11.94
N GLU A 142 -16.43 -0.36 12.71
CA GLU A 142 -16.97 -0.11 14.06
C GLU A 142 -15.86 -0.13 15.13
N SER A 143 -14.84 -0.98 14.94
CA SER A 143 -13.68 -1.00 15.82
C SER A 143 -12.95 0.34 15.79
N PRO A 144 -12.84 1.05 16.93
CA PRO A 144 -12.16 2.35 16.97
C PRO A 144 -10.67 2.26 16.64
N TYR A 145 -10.05 1.10 16.86
CA TYR A 145 -8.65 0.83 16.56
C TYR A 145 -8.45 0.64 15.05
N LEU A 146 -9.23 -0.25 14.44
CA LEU A 146 -9.15 -0.54 13.00
C LEU A 146 -9.59 0.67 12.17
N SER A 147 -10.55 1.44 12.66
CA SER A 147 -10.95 2.70 12.02
C SER A 147 -9.79 3.70 11.98
N LYS A 148 -9.00 3.85 13.06
CA LYS A 148 -7.80 4.70 13.08
C LYS A 148 -6.70 4.19 12.15
N ILE A 149 -6.51 2.87 12.08
CA ILE A 149 -5.57 2.25 11.13
C ILE A 149 -6.00 2.59 9.70
N MET A 150 -7.28 2.46 9.38
CA MET A 150 -7.80 2.77 8.04
C MET A 150 -7.70 4.26 7.71
N ASP A 151 -7.92 5.15 8.68
CA ASP A 151 -7.80 6.61 8.50
C ASP A 151 -6.39 7.04 8.06
N ARG A 152 -5.35 6.28 8.41
CA ARG A 152 -3.97 6.53 7.98
C ARG A 152 -3.88 6.64 6.45
N TYR A 153 -4.68 5.90 5.72
CA TYR A 153 -4.61 5.89 4.25
C TYR A 153 -5.09 7.20 3.61
N ALA A 154 -5.85 8.03 4.32
CA ALA A 154 -6.20 9.37 3.85
C ALA A 154 -4.98 10.28 3.74
N THR A 155 -3.91 10.03 4.49
CA THR A 155 -2.66 10.82 4.45
C THR A 155 -1.96 10.75 3.10
N TYR A 156 -2.16 9.68 2.33
CA TYR A 156 -1.59 9.54 0.98
C TYR A 156 -2.09 10.59 -0.01
N SER A 157 -3.29 11.12 0.24
CA SER A 157 -3.87 12.21 -0.56
C SER A 157 -3.96 13.54 0.20
N GLY A 158 -3.43 13.61 1.43
CA GLY A 158 -3.54 14.78 2.29
C GLY A 158 -4.98 15.15 2.64
N SER A 159 -5.88 14.16 2.66
CA SER A 159 -7.32 14.34 2.82
C SER A 159 -7.83 13.92 4.21
N ASP A 160 -9.01 14.44 4.57
CA ASP A 160 -9.76 13.96 5.74
C ASP A 160 -10.37 12.59 5.43
N PRO A 161 -10.27 11.57 6.32
CA PRO A 161 -10.87 10.25 6.11
C PRO A 161 -12.37 10.25 5.85
N ARG A 162 -13.08 11.32 6.29
CA ARG A 162 -14.51 11.51 6.04
C ARG A 162 -14.83 11.88 4.59
N SER A 163 -13.85 12.44 3.87
CA SER A 163 -13.97 12.84 2.47
C SER A 163 -13.05 12.06 1.54
N ALA A 164 -11.95 11.50 2.04
CA ALA A 164 -11.01 10.68 1.27
C ALA A 164 -11.73 9.48 0.65
N PRO A 165 -11.58 9.20 -0.66
CA PRO A 165 -12.28 8.12 -1.34
C PRO A 165 -12.02 6.75 -0.71
N ALA A 166 -13.05 5.91 -0.62
CA ALA A 166 -12.94 4.54 -0.07
C ALA A 166 -11.93 3.67 -0.83
N VAL A 167 -11.68 3.95 -2.10
CA VAL A 167 -10.69 3.24 -2.92
C VAL A 167 -9.26 3.35 -2.36
N LEU A 168 -8.94 4.32 -1.52
CA LEU A 168 -7.66 4.38 -0.83
C LEU A 168 -7.41 3.18 0.11
N SER A 169 -8.46 2.45 0.50
CA SER A 169 -8.31 1.17 1.23
C SER A 169 -7.57 0.11 0.42
N THR A 170 -7.50 0.25 -0.92
CA THR A 170 -6.70 -0.63 -1.77
C THR A 170 -5.22 -0.58 -1.42
N ILE A 171 -4.74 0.52 -0.83
CA ILE A 171 -3.34 0.63 -0.36
C ILE A 171 -3.10 -0.37 0.78
N ALA A 172 -4.06 -0.51 1.71
CA ALA A 172 -3.97 -1.53 2.78
C ALA A 172 -3.90 -2.95 2.20
N PHE A 173 -4.71 -3.23 1.19
CA PHE A 173 -4.68 -4.51 0.49
C PHE A 173 -3.33 -4.73 -0.22
N VAL A 174 -2.80 -3.72 -0.91
CA VAL A 174 -1.51 -3.80 -1.60
C VAL A 174 -0.36 -4.05 -0.61
N GLU A 175 -0.36 -3.37 0.54
CA GLU A 175 0.62 -3.59 1.61
C GLU A 175 0.55 -5.04 2.14
N GLU A 176 -0.66 -5.60 2.32
CA GLU A 176 -0.86 -6.97 2.78
C GLU A 176 -0.49 -8.02 1.72
N ALA A 177 -0.93 -7.82 0.47
CA ALA A 177 -0.82 -8.81 -0.60
C ALA A 177 0.57 -8.88 -1.24
N PHE A 178 1.26 -7.74 -1.36
CA PHE A 178 2.56 -7.63 -2.03
C PHE A 178 3.71 -7.38 -1.05
N GLY A 179 3.39 -7.16 0.20
CA GLY A 179 4.33 -7.01 1.30
C GLY A 179 4.97 -5.63 1.41
N ALA A 180 5.63 -5.44 2.54
CA ALA A 180 6.46 -4.30 2.85
C ALA A 180 7.93 -4.74 2.83
N TRP A 181 8.73 -4.04 2.04
CA TRP A 181 10.12 -4.37 1.80
C TRP A 181 11.01 -3.17 2.10
N HIS A 182 12.09 -3.40 2.81
CA HIS A 182 13.16 -2.43 2.95
C HIS A 182 14.20 -2.64 1.85
N ILE A 183 14.72 -1.54 1.32
CA ILE A 183 15.85 -1.58 0.38
C ILE A 183 17.12 -1.41 1.17
N LYS A 184 18.01 -2.38 1.11
CA LYS A 184 19.31 -2.31 1.78
C LYS A 184 20.10 -1.09 1.30
N GLY A 185 20.50 -0.27 2.25
CA GLY A 185 21.15 1.03 1.96
C GLY A 185 20.18 2.20 1.81
N GLY A 186 18.89 1.98 2.02
CA GLY A 186 17.83 2.98 1.94
C GLY A 186 17.18 3.08 0.57
N ILE A 187 16.03 3.78 0.52
CA ILE A 187 15.21 3.94 -0.70
C ILE A 187 15.97 4.68 -1.82
N GLY A 188 16.95 5.51 -1.47
CA GLY A 188 17.82 6.22 -2.41
C GLY A 188 18.58 5.29 -3.35
N THR A 189 18.97 4.09 -2.87
CA THR A 189 19.65 3.06 -3.68
C THR A 189 18.83 2.69 -4.91
N LEU A 190 17.50 2.56 -4.79
CA LEU A 190 16.64 2.27 -5.94
C LEU A 190 16.74 3.36 -7.01
N SER A 191 16.67 4.62 -6.58
CA SER A 191 16.78 5.78 -7.47
C SER A 191 18.12 5.82 -8.19
N GLU A 192 19.22 5.56 -7.48
CA GLU A 192 20.56 5.50 -8.04
C GLU A 192 20.69 4.38 -9.09
N LYS A 193 20.18 3.18 -8.77
CA LYS A 193 20.24 2.03 -9.69
C LYS A 193 19.39 2.23 -10.94
N ILE A 194 18.24 2.89 -10.84
CA ILE A 194 17.42 3.27 -12.00
C ILE A 194 18.19 4.29 -12.86
N THR A 195 18.80 5.32 -12.25
CA THR A 195 19.62 6.32 -12.98
C THR A 195 20.77 5.64 -13.74
N GLN A 196 21.51 4.76 -13.08
CA GLN A 196 22.60 3.99 -13.73
C GLN A 196 22.14 3.12 -14.91
N ARG A 197 20.86 2.72 -14.94
CA ARG A 197 20.28 1.97 -16.08
C ARG A 197 19.90 2.88 -17.25
N CYS A 198 19.73 4.19 -17.02
CA CYS A 198 19.38 5.17 -18.05
C CYS A 198 20.62 5.79 -18.73
N GLU A 199 21.79 5.66 -18.12
CA GLU A 199 23.11 6.10 -18.63
C GLU A 199 23.77 5.00 -19.46
#